data_c21f0a3c7a2392aa7acf679a4575c0e2
#
_entry.id   c21f0a3c7a2392aa7acf679a4575c0e2
#
_cell.length_a   1.000
_cell.length_b   1.000
_cell.length_c   1.000
_cell.angle_alpha   90.00
_cell.angle_beta   90.00
_cell.angle_gamma   90.00
#
_symmetry.space_group_name_H-M   'P 1'
#
loop_
_entity.id
_entity.type
_entity.pdbx_description
1 polymer ?
#
loop_
_entity_poly.entity_id
_entity_poly.type
_entity_poly.pdbx_seq_one_letter_code
_entity_poly.pdbx_strand_id
1 'polypeptide(L)'
;MKGEIKVMVKKIIVLCAFTIMLFGCGGQTAPKASLHTTSSVSTTGLDNADTTSASSKNTADNSSSGKNNSEITDKIPSFINPSGKTLIKRILTPEGYKRIKAKKGSLTSFLRNYNLKPDGSPVLLYNGNEKGNQSAHIAVFKLPIENEDLQQCADSIMRVYGEYYYKNKVYNKITFPLGNGFVADFDKWRRGYAISINGNSISWVASSKNNSSYESFKRFMRIVFAYSGTLNMDNSSKKIKLSEAKVGDIFIRGGSPGHVVMIADICKNLEGKKAYLLAQGYMPAQEFQVLKNPLHEENPWYYEDEIKYPLRTPEYSFEEGSLRRYR
;
A
#
# COMPACT_ATOMS: atom_id res chain seq x y z
N MET A 1 11.80 48.38 -14.88
CA MET A 1 10.78 48.13 -13.83
C MET A 1 10.43 46.68 -13.87
N LYS A 2 10.96 45.93 -12.90
CA LYS A 2 10.75 44.48 -12.75
C LYS A 2 9.52 44.32 -11.87
N GLY A 3 8.43 43.79 -12.43
CA GLY A 3 7.23 43.41 -11.66
C GLY A 3 7.26 41.92 -11.36
N GLU A 4 7.61 41.54 -10.15
CA GLU A 4 7.46 40.19 -9.64
C GLU A 4 5.97 39.92 -9.36
N ILE A 5 5.38 39.04 -10.14
CA ILE A 5 4.04 38.51 -9.83
C ILE A 5 4.23 37.39 -8.80
N LYS A 6 4.03 37.72 -7.53
CA LYS A 6 3.85 36.73 -6.44
C LYS A 6 2.56 35.96 -6.70
N VAL A 7 2.69 34.69 -7.06
CA VAL A 7 1.58 33.74 -7.05
C VAL A 7 1.23 33.43 -5.59
N MET A 8 0.17 34.02 -5.12
CA MET A 8 -0.38 33.77 -3.78
C MET A 8 -1.14 32.43 -3.84
N VAL A 9 -0.48 31.36 -3.36
CA VAL A 9 -1.14 30.07 -3.12
C VAL A 9 -2.06 30.27 -1.89
N LYS A 10 -3.34 30.45 -2.13
CA LYS A 10 -4.35 30.40 -1.06
C LYS A 10 -4.46 28.95 -0.56
N LYS A 11 -4.05 28.72 0.67
CA LYS A 11 -4.33 27.50 1.43
C LYS A 11 -5.85 27.40 1.60
N ILE A 12 -6.50 26.48 0.91
CA ILE A 12 -7.86 26.06 1.23
C ILE A 12 -7.72 24.96 2.27
N ILE A 13 -7.81 25.35 3.54
CA ILE A 13 -8.04 24.43 4.65
C ILE A 13 -9.51 24.04 4.54
N VAL A 14 -9.79 22.83 4.11
CA VAL A 14 -11.13 22.23 4.24
C VAL A 14 -11.30 21.85 5.70
N LEU A 15 -11.89 22.75 6.45
CA LEU A 15 -12.36 22.53 7.81
C LEU A 15 -13.66 21.73 7.70
N CYS A 16 -13.61 20.42 7.92
CA CYS A 16 -14.82 19.62 8.12
C CYS A 16 -15.46 20.03 9.46
N ALA A 17 -16.38 20.98 9.42
CA ALA A 17 -17.24 21.29 10.53
C ALA A 17 -18.24 20.13 10.72
N PHE A 18 -18.07 19.38 11.80
CA PHE A 18 -19.09 18.47 12.31
C PHE A 18 -20.29 19.30 12.78
N THR A 19 -21.34 19.36 11.98
CA THR A 19 -22.62 19.90 12.40
C THR A 19 -23.40 18.79 13.10
N ILE A 20 -23.37 18.81 14.42
CA ILE A 20 -24.27 18.01 15.26
C ILE A 20 -25.65 18.68 15.17
N MET A 21 -26.58 18.09 14.42
CA MET A 21 -28.00 18.44 14.52
C MET A 21 -28.59 17.77 15.76
N LEU A 22 -28.81 18.57 16.78
CA LEU A 22 -29.70 18.26 17.91
C LEU A 22 -31.14 18.39 17.43
N PHE A 23 -31.86 17.32 17.21
CA PHE A 23 -33.32 17.32 17.24
C PHE A 23 -33.77 16.90 18.63
N GLY A 24 -34.26 17.86 19.37
CA GLY A 24 -35.03 17.60 20.59
C GLY A 24 -36.49 17.36 20.25
N CYS A 25 -37.12 16.42 20.94
CA CYS A 25 -38.37 16.55 21.62
C CYS A 25 -38.96 15.22 22.06
N GLY A 26 -39.44 15.18 23.28
CA GLY A 26 -40.51 14.28 23.70
C GLY A 26 -40.12 13.26 24.78
N GLY A 27 -40.44 13.63 26.02
CA GLY A 27 -40.22 12.89 27.24
C GLY A 27 -41.01 11.59 27.37
N GLN A 28 -40.56 10.75 28.26
CA GLN A 28 -41.33 10.15 29.35
C GLN A 28 -40.46 9.28 30.26
N THR A 29 -40.47 9.68 31.52
CA THR A 29 -40.43 8.90 32.77
C THR A 29 -39.53 7.69 32.95
N ALA A 30 -38.66 7.85 33.96
CA ALA A 30 -37.89 6.80 34.67
C ALA A 30 -38.78 5.84 35.46
N PRO A 31 -38.22 4.71 35.93
CA PRO A 31 -38.03 4.62 37.38
C PRO A 31 -36.62 4.20 37.84
N LYS A 32 -36.35 4.68 39.04
CA LYS A 32 -35.21 4.40 39.92
C LYS A 32 -35.20 2.95 40.46
N ALA A 33 -33.99 2.47 40.72
CA ALA A 33 -33.58 1.71 41.89
C ALA A 33 -32.19 1.14 41.62
N SER A 34 -31.22 1.03 42.42
CA SER A 34 -30.90 1.31 43.80
C SER A 34 -29.46 0.84 44.01
N LEU A 35 -28.70 1.63 44.71
CA LEU A 35 -27.34 1.32 45.19
C LEU A 35 -27.30 0.02 45.98
N HIS A 36 -26.22 -0.74 45.88
CA HIS A 36 -25.59 -1.31 47.07
C HIS A 36 -24.08 -1.35 46.93
N THR A 37 -23.49 -0.55 47.77
CA THR A 37 -22.10 -0.51 48.21
C THR A 37 -21.88 -1.65 49.17
N THR A 38 -20.74 -2.33 49.14
CA THR A 38 -19.97 -2.70 50.35
C THR A 38 -18.54 -3.10 50.01
N SER A 39 -17.74 -2.45 50.65
CA SER A 39 -16.37 -2.39 51.08
C SER A 39 -15.88 -3.63 51.80
N SER A 40 -14.59 -3.74 51.83
CA SER A 40 -13.63 -3.98 52.93
C SER A 40 -12.72 -5.16 52.60
N VAL A 41 -11.43 -4.94 52.48
CA VAL A 41 -10.37 -4.65 53.41
C VAL A 41 -9.72 -5.90 54.05
N SER A 42 -8.40 -5.88 53.93
CA SER A 42 -7.31 -6.35 54.84
C SER A 42 -6.81 -7.78 54.65
N THR A 43 -5.56 -7.90 54.43
CA THR A 43 -4.24 -7.69 55.05
C THR A 43 -3.59 -8.96 55.55
N THR A 44 -2.27 -8.94 55.43
CA THR A 44 -1.23 -9.65 56.17
C THR A 44 -1.01 -11.13 55.84
N GLY A 45 0.18 -11.60 55.72
CA GLY A 45 1.55 -11.17 56.00
C GLY A 45 2.46 -12.37 55.90
N LEU A 46 3.71 -12.12 55.65
CA LEU A 46 4.92 -12.66 56.28
C LEU A 46 5.00 -14.20 56.48
N ASP A 47 6.05 -14.87 56.26
CA ASP A 47 7.48 -14.72 56.40
C ASP A 47 8.24 -15.95 55.87
N ASN A 48 9.43 -15.67 55.37
CA ASN A 48 10.73 -16.23 55.65
C ASN A 48 11.08 -17.73 55.54
N ALA A 49 12.24 -17.80 54.98
CA ALA A 49 13.47 -18.48 55.38
C ALA A 49 13.77 -19.77 54.61
N ASP A 50 14.78 -19.68 53.77
CA ASP A 50 16.21 -19.87 54.01
C ASP A 50 16.62 -21.35 54.21
N THR A 51 17.59 -21.74 53.52
CA THR A 51 18.82 -22.47 53.82
C THR A 51 19.24 -23.55 52.82
N THR A 52 20.36 -23.19 52.20
CA THR A 52 21.66 -23.88 52.07
C THR A 52 21.78 -25.27 51.44
N SER A 53 22.54 -25.20 50.38
CA SER A 53 23.79 -25.93 50.09
C SER A 53 23.89 -27.46 50.24
N ALA A 54 24.35 -28.11 49.24
CA ALA A 54 25.66 -28.78 49.25
C ALA A 54 26.01 -29.46 47.93
N SER A 55 27.22 -29.18 47.54
CA SER A 55 28.09 -29.79 46.53
C SER A 55 28.30 -31.29 46.77
N SER A 56 28.36 -32.07 45.66
CA SER A 56 29.39 -33.10 45.56
C SER A 56 29.65 -33.49 44.12
N LYS A 57 30.94 -33.35 43.76
CA LYS A 57 31.61 -33.92 42.59
C LYS A 57 31.55 -35.43 42.66
N ASN A 58 31.41 -36.11 41.52
CA ASN A 58 32.34 -37.18 41.17
C ASN A 58 32.35 -37.48 39.65
N THR A 59 33.54 -37.64 39.24
CA THR A 59 34.25 -37.95 38.03
C THR A 59 33.82 -39.21 37.30
N ALA A 60 33.89 -39.11 35.93
CA ALA A 60 34.45 -40.06 34.94
C ALA A 60 33.85 -41.48 34.80
N ASP A 61 33.42 -41.84 33.64
CA ASP A 61 34.22 -42.47 32.57
C ASP A 61 33.39 -42.82 31.33
N ASN A 62 33.92 -42.48 30.21
CA ASN A 62 34.10 -43.10 28.92
C ASN A 62 33.13 -44.21 28.47
N SER A 63 32.40 -43.98 27.35
CA SER A 63 32.65 -44.68 26.08
C SER A 63 31.64 -44.32 24.98
N SER A 64 32.20 -43.86 23.90
CA SER A 64 31.86 -44.01 22.50
C SER A 64 30.54 -44.68 22.14
N SER A 65 29.63 -43.93 21.49
CA SER A 65 28.99 -44.40 20.25
C SER A 65 28.41 -43.20 19.50
N GLY A 66 29.03 -42.85 18.40
CA GLY A 66 28.54 -41.85 17.47
C GLY A 66 27.20 -42.26 16.87
N LYS A 67 26.18 -41.41 17.09
CA LYS A 67 25.05 -41.28 16.21
C LYS A 67 25.02 -39.84 15.77
N ASN A 68 25.48 -39.60 14.56
CA ASN A 68 25.20 -38.38 13.82
C ASN A 68 23.67 -38.28 13.69
N ASN A 69 23.05 -37.60 14.63
CA ASN A 69 21.77 -36.97 14.40
C ASN A 69 22.05 -35.69 13.59
N SER A 70 22.07 -35.84 12.27
CA SER A 70 21.83 -34.68 11.43
C SER A 70 20.40 -34.26 11.71
N GLU A 71 20.22 -33.25 12.61
CA GLU A 71 19.01 -32.47 12.66
C GLU A 71 18.84 -31.88 11.27
N ILE A 72 17.96 -32.50 10.48
CA ILE A 72 17.35 -31.88 9.32
C ILE A 72 16.46 -30.80 9.93
N THR A 73 17.03 -29.64 10.21
CA THR A 73 16.23 -28.42 10.39
C THR A 73 15.64 -28.16 9.01
N ASP A 74 14.39 -28.56 8.81
CA ASP A 74 13.58 -28.09 7.69
C ASP A 74 13.60 -26.57 7.75
N LYS A 75 14.57 -25.96 7.04
CA LYS A 75 14.62 -24.52 6.86
C LYS A 75 13.33 -24.15 6.14
N ILE A 76 12.39 -23.53 6.85
CA ILE A 76 11.23 -22.87 6.23
C ILE A 76 11.77 -22.03 5.06
N PRO A 77 11.30 -22.27 3.82
CA PRO A 77 11.84 -21.57 2.67
C PRO A 77 11.64 -20.07 2.85
N SER A 78 12.70 -19.30 2.95
CA SER A 78 12.59 -17.85 3.01
C SER A 78 12.11 -17.32 1.65
N PHE A 79 10.98 -16.63 1.63
CA PHE A 79 10.44 -15.97 0.43
C PHE A 79 11.19 -14.68 0.09
N ILE A 80 12.09 -14.25 0.96
CA ILE A 80 12.84 -13.00 0.82
C ILE A 80 14.32 -13.30 0.60
N ASN A 81 14.86 -12.75 -0.49
CA ASN A 81 16.29 -12.66 -0.72
C ASN A 81 16.77 -11.25 -0.34
N PRO A 82 17.40 -11.04 0.84
CA PRO A 82 17.78 -9.71 1.31
C PRO A 82 18.71 -8.93 0.37
N SER A 83 19.54 -9.65 -0.41
CA SER A 83 20.45 -9.04 -1.38
C SER A 83 19.78 -8.63 -2.71
N GLY A 84 18.54 -9.06 -2.93
CA GLY A 84 17.77 -8.76 -4.14
C GLY A 84 17.41 -7.27 -4.24
N LYS A 85 17.86 -6.59 -5.28
CA LYS A 85 17.64 -5.14 -5.47
C LYS A 85 16.39 -4.77 -6.25
N THR A 86 15.68 -5.75 -6.80
CA THR A 86 14.45 -5.55 -7.60
C THR A 86 13.36 -6.48 -7.10
N LEU A 87 12.09 -6.20 -7.44
CA LEU A 87 10.97 -7.02 -7.01
C LEU A 87 11.19 -8.51 -7.30
N ILE A 88 11.56 -8.83 -8.55
CA ILE A 88 11.79 -10.24 -8.98
C ILE A 88 12.95 -10.92 -8.26
N LYS A 89 13.99 -10.16 -7.87
CA LYS A 89 15.16 -10.70 -7.18
C LYS A 89 14.99 -10.76 -5.67
N ARG A 90 14.18 -9.88 -5.09
CA ARG A 90 13.91 -9.80 -3.65
C ARG A 90 12.91 -10.85 -3.20
N ILE A 91 11.80 -11.00 -3.91
CA ILE A 91 10.71 -11.87 -3.49
C ILE A 91 10.73 -13.11 -4.36
N LEU A 92 10.93 -14.27 -3.74
CA LEU A 92 10.97 -15.57 -4.42
C LEU A 92 9.53 -16.10 -4.61
N THR A 93 9.33 -16.97 -5.60
CA THR A 93 8.04 -17.66 -5.78
C THR A 93 7.89 -18.81 -4.79
N PRO A 94 6.65 -19.16 -4.41
CA PRO A 94 6.41 -20.39 -3.67
C PRO A 94 6.92 -21.63 -4.41
N GLU A 95 7.21 -22.68 -3.66
CA GLU A 95 7.57 -23.94 -4.23
C GLU A 95 6.48 -24.44 -5.20
N GLY A 96 6.89 -25.04 -6.30
CA GLY A 96 5.96 -25.46 -7.37
C GLY A 96 5.38 -24.32 -8.22
N TYR A 97 5.61 -23.05 -7.88
CA TYR A 97 5.12 -21.91 -8.64
C TYR A 97 6.20 -21.30 -9.53
N LYS A 98 5.80 -20.87 -10.71
CA LYS A 98 6.65 -20.11 -11.66
C LYS A 98 5.96 -18.80 -12.03
N ARG A 99 6.73 -17.72 -12.08
CA ARG A 99 6.21 -16.43 -12.56
C ARG A 99 5.65 -16.56 -13.97
N ILE A 100 4.50 -15.96 -14.23
CA ILE A 100 3.97 -15.86 -15.61
C ILE A 100 4.95 -15.15 -16.52
N LYS A 101 5.00 -15.54 -17.81
CA LYS A 101 5.89 -14.88 -18.79
C LYS A 101 5.57 -13.38 -18.88
N ALA A 102 6.60 -12.55 -18.87
CA ALA A 102 6.49 -11.10 -19.04
C ALA A 102 7.08 -10.69 -20.40
N LYS A 103 6.30 -9.99 -21.23
CA LYS A 103 6.81 -9.39 -22.47
C LYS A 103 7.76 -8.25 -22.10
N LYS A 104 8.90 -8.14 -22.81
CA LYS A 104 9.81 -7.00 -22.66
C LYS A 104 9.06 -5.67 -22.88
N GLY A 105 9.28 -4.70 -22.00
CA GLY A 105 8.59 -3.40 -22.05
C GLY A 105 7.15 -3.41 -21.50
N SER A 106 6.60 -4.55 -21.05
CA SER A 106 5.29 -4.59 -20.40
C SER A 106 5.33 -4.04 -18.97
N LEU A 107 4.16 -3.69 -18.42
CA LEU A 107 4.04 -3.28 -17.02
C LEU A 107 4.56 -4.36 -16.05
N THR A 108 4.30 -5.64 -16.36
CA THR A 108 4.85 -6.78 -15.59
C THR A 108 6.37 -6.75 -15.56
N SER A 109 7.01 -6.55 -16.73
CA SER A 109 8.47 -6.44 -16.81
C SER A 109 8.98 -5.20 -16.08
N PHE A 110 8.27 -4.08 -16.16
CA PHE A 110 8.59 -2.83 -15.47
C PHE A 110 8.59 -3.01 -13.95
N LEU A 111 7.51 -3.52 -13.37
CA LEU A 111 7.38 -3.73 -11.93
C LEU A 111 8.39 -4.76 -11.40
N ARG A 112 8.58 -5.89 -12.07
CA ARG A 112 9.55 -6.94 -11.67
C ARG A 112 10.98 -6.42 -11.59
N ASN A 113 11.35 -5.52 -12.50
CA ASN A 113 12.69 -4.92 -12.55
C ASN A 113 12.76 -3.56 -11.85
N TYR A 114 11.69 -3.13 -11.17
CA TYR A 114 11.73 -1.89 -10.42
C TYR A 114 12.61 -2.05 -9.18
N ASN A 115 13.43 -1.02 -8.91
CA ASN A 115 14.33 -1.03 -7.78
C ASN A 115 13.56 -0.94 -6.47
N LEU A 116 13.98 -1.75 -5.51
CA LEU A 116 13.52 -1.70 -4.12
C LEU A 116 14.55 -1.01 -3.24
N LYS A 117 14.12 -0.48 -2.12
CA LYS A 117 15.00 -0.07 -1.03
C LYS A 117 15.74 -1.29 -0.44
N PRO A 118 16.80 -1.11 0.34
CA PRO A 118 17.43 -2.20 1.08
C PRO A 118 16.41 -3.03 1.85
N ASP A 119 16.72 -4.27 2.11
CA ASP A 119 15.84 -5.13 2.91
C ASP A 119 15.66 -4.55 4.32
N GLY A 120 14.46 -4.74 4.90
CA GLY A 120 14.13 -4.17 6.19
C GLY A 120 13.96 -2.64 6.22
N SER A 121 14.05 -1.94 5.07
CA SER A 121 13.82 -0.49 5.05
C SER A 121 12.42 -0.13 5.49
N PRO A 122 12.26 0.86 6.39
CA PRO A 122 10.93 1.34 6.77
C PRO A 122 10.23 2.05 5.62
N VAL A 123 8.91 2.04 5.66
CA VAL A 123 8.07 2.90 4.83
C VAL A 123 8.08 4.30 5.40
N LEU A 124 8.44 5.27 4.58
CA LEU A 124 8.42 6.67 4.96
C LEU A 124 7.18 7.38 4.42
N LEU A 125 6.69 8.33 5.20
CA LEU A 125 5.68 9.30 4.79
C LEU A 125 6.30 10.38 3.91
N TYR A 126 5.44 11.18 3.27
CA TYR A 126 5.82 12.32 2.41
C TYR A 126 6.76 13.32 3.08
N ASN A 127 6.72 13.44 4.40
CA ASN A 127 7.53 14.37 5.19
C ASN A 127 8.83 13.75 5.74
N GLY A 128 9.13 12.50 5.35
CA GLY A 128 10.33 11.78 5.78
C GLY A 128 10.20 11.02 7.10
N ASN A 129 9.10 11.17 7.83
CA ASN A 129 8.85 10.40 9.04
C ASN A 129 8.50 8.95 8.71
N GLU A 130 8.75 8.04 9.63
CA GLU A 130 8.31 6.67 9.49
C GLU A 130 6.79 6.56 9.61
N LYS A 131 6.20 5.66 8.81
CA LYS A 131 4.80 5.26 8.94
C LYS A 131 4.59 4.56 10.28
N GLY A 132 3.47 4.81 10.94
CA GLY A 132 3.17 4.20 12.24
C GLY A 132 3.09 2.66 12.22
N ASN A 133 2.43 2.09 11.19
CA ASN A 133 2.35 0.62 11.04
C ASN A 133 3.42 0.11 10.07
N GLN A 134 4.56 -0.32 10.60
CA GLN A 134 5.64 -0.93 9.82
C GLN A 134 5.43 -2.44 9.57
N SER A 135 4.49 -3.09 10.24
CA SER A 135 4.27 -4.54 10.11
C SER A 135 3.51 -4.95 8.85
N ALA A 136 2.96 -3.99 8.10
CA ALA A 136 2.10 -4.24 6.95
C ALA A 136 2.84 -4.63 5.67
N HIS A 137 4.15 -4.39 5.59
CA HIS A 137 4.94 -4.54 4.36
C HIS A 137 6.12 -5.49 4.50
N ILE A 138 6.66 -5.90 3.36
CA ILE A 138 7.87 -6.72 3.26
C ILE A 138 8.94 -6.10 2.38
N ALA A 139 8.59 -5.14 1.53
CA ALA A 139 9.53 -4.46 0.66
C ALA A 139 8.98 -3.09 0.24
N VAL A 140 9.85 -2.12 0.03
CA VAL A 140 9.52 -0.76 -0.37
C VAL A 140 10.11 -0.46 -1.73
N PHE A 141 9.28 0.02 -2.67
CA PHE A 141 9.73 0.46 -3.99
C PHE A 141 10.47 1.80 -3.91
N LYS A 142 11.52 1.96 -4.70
CA LYS A 142 12.16 3.28 -4.90
C LYS A 142 11.32 4.16 -5.83
N LEU A 143 10.00 4.08 -5.71
CA LEU A 143 9.08 4.94 -6.46
C LEU A 143 9.13 6.34 -5.85
N PRO A 144 9.34 7.40 -6.65
CA PRO A 144 9.35 8.76 -6.11
C PRO A 144 8.03 9.09 -5.41
N ILE A 145 8.12 9.77 -4.28
CA ILE A 145 7.01 10.36 -3.56
C ILE A 145 7.17 11.88 -3.54
N GLU A 146 6.07 12.62 -3.58
CA GLU A 146 6.09 14.07 -3.43
C GLU A 146 6.33 14.44 -1.95
N ASN A 147 6.85 15.64 -1.71
CA ASN A 147 7.09 16.17 -0.35
C ASN A 147 5.85 16.84 0.28
N GLU A 148 4.68 16.50 -0.19
CA GLU A 148 3.37 16.96 0.29
C GLU A 148 2.43 15.77 0.43
N ASP A 149 1.40 15.88 1.28
CA ASP A 149 0.39 14.82 1.46
C ASP A 149 -0.56 14.76 0.25
N LEU A 150 -0.03 14.37 -0.89
CA LEU A 150 -0.76 14.27 -2.16
C LEU A 150 -0.78 12.84 -2.72
N GLN A 151 0.39 12.18 -2.81
CA GLN A 151 0.51 10.87 -3.44
C GLN A 151 0.05 9.77 -2.48
N GLN A 152 -1.26 9.66 -2.26
CA GLN A 152 -1.89 8.67 -1.38
C GLN A 152 -2.12 7.32 -2.10
N CYS A 153 -3.12 6.55 -1.72
CA CYS A 153 -3.32 5.18 -2.24
C CYS A 153 -3.56 5.13 -3.76
N ALA A 154 -4.57 5.84 -4.27
CA ALA A 154 -4.89 5.88 -5.70
C ALA A 154 -3.77 6.56 -6.51
N ASP A 155 -3.20 7.61 -5.95
CA ASP A 155 -2.17 8.41 -6.59
C ASP A 155 -0.88 7.62 -6.80
N SER A 156 -0.54 6.73 -5.85
CA SER A 156 0.57 5.80 -5.99
C SER A 156 0.38 4.84 -7.16
N ILE A 157 -0.85 4.35 -7.40
CA ILE A 157 -1.17 3.53 -8.57
C ILE A 157 -1.06 4.35 -9.86
N MET A 158 -1.59 5.59 -9.85
CA MET A 158 -1.46 6.51 -10.99
C MET A 158 0.01 6.85 -11.26
N ARG A 159 0.83 7.02 -10.22
CA ARG A 159 2.29 7.21 -10.34
C ARG A 159 2.95 6.02 -11.01
N VAL A 160 2.66 4.79 -10.61
CA VAL A 160 3.21 3.58 -11.23
C VAL A 160 2.92 3.55 -12.72
N TYR A 161 1.67 3.79 -13.13
CA TYR A 161 1.32 3.83 -14.55
C TYR A 161 1.95 5.01 -15.28
N GLY A 162 1.99 6.18 -14.66
CA GLY A 162 2.64 7.36 -15.19
C GLY A 162 4.12 7.13 -15.49
N GLU A 163 4.87 6.61 -14.51
CA GLU A 163 6.30 6.27 -14.65
C GLU A 163 6.53 5.20 -15.74
N TYR A 164 5.67 4.17 -15.75
CA TYR A 164 5.73 3.12 -16.76
C TYR A 164 5.59 3.67 -18.19
N TYR A 165 4.56 4.46 -18.45
CA TYR A 165 4.33 5.03 -19.77
C TYR A 165 5.36 6.12 -20.11
N TYR A 166 5.78 6.92 -19.14
CA TYR A 166 6.80 7.94 -19.33
C TYR A 166 8.14 7.32 -19.74
N LYS A 167 8.60 6.30 -19.01
CA LYS A 167 9.82 5.55 -19.31
C LYS A 167 9.80 4.94 -20.71
N ASN A 168 8.65 4.44 -21.15
CA ASN A 168 8.48 3.87 -22.49
C ASN A 168 8.15 4.91 -23.57
N LYS A 169 8.10 6.21 -23.22
CA LYS A 169 7.76 7.33 -24.11
C LYS A 169 6.37 7.19 -24.78
N VAL A 170 5.45 6.51 -24.13
CA VAL A 170 4.06 6.32 -24.59
C VAL A 170 3.18 7.38 -23.93
N TYR A 171 3.49 8.65 -24.20
CA TYR A 171 2.93 9.81 -23.51
C TYR A 171 1.40 9.93 -23.67
N ASN A 172 0.85 9.51 -24.79
CA ASN A 172 -0.60 9.48 -25.07
C ASN A 172 -1.39 8.47 -24.22
N LYS A 173 -0.70 7.61 -23.43
CA LYS A 173 -1.30 6.72 -22.45
C LYS A 173 -1.28 7.30 -21.03
N ILE A 174 -0.61 8.43 -20.82
CA ILE A 174 -0.57 9.12 -19.52
C ILE A 174 -1.78 10.04 -19.43
N THR A 175 -2.93 9.45 -19.16
CA THR A 175 -4.20 10.16 -19.03
C THR A 175 -4.88 9.76 -17.72
N PHE A 176 -5.47 10.72 -16.99
CA PHE A 176 -6.12 10.44 -15.72
C PHE A 176 -7.41 11.25 -15.59
N PRO A 177 -8.53 10.63 -15.16
CA PRO A 177 -9.75 11.37 -14.92
C PRO A 177 -9.59 12.23 -13.67
N LEU A 178 -9.94 13.50 -13.78
CA LEU A 178 -10.10 14.43 -12.66
C LEU A 178 -11.60 14.59 -12.35
N GLY A 179 -11.94 15.49 -11.43
CA GLY A 179 -13.33 15.84 -11.16
C GLY A 179 -14.09 16.27 -12.43
N ASN A 180 -15.41 16.19 -12.40
CA ASN A 180 -16.32 16.60 -13.48
C ASN A 180 -16.10 15.94 -14.85
N GLY A 181 -15.51 14.74 -14.88
CA GLY A 181 -15.26 14.01 -16.12
C GLY A 181 -14.13 14.57 -16.99
N PHE A 182 -13.41 15.62 -16.53
CA PHE A 182 -12.24 16.13 -17.23
C PHE A 182 -11.12 15.08 -17.23
N VAL A 183 -10.47 14.92 -18.38
CA VAL A 183 -9.32 14.01 -18.50
C VAL A 183 -8.04 14.82 -18.61
N ALA A 184 -7.18 14.70 -17.59
CA ALA A 184 -5.82 15.18 -17.67
C ALA A 184 -5.02 14.32 -18.64
N ASP A 185 -4.38 14.94 -19.64
CA ASP A 185 -3.66 14.29 -20.74
C ASP A 185 -2.24 14.87 -20.82
N PHE A 186 -1.23 14.04 -20.53
CA PHE A 186 0.16 14.48 -20.56
C PHE A 186 0.65 14.77 -21.99
N ASP A 187 0.10 14.10 -22.99
CA ASP A 187 0.48 14.40 -24.37
C ASP A 187 0.04 15.82 -24.78
N LYS A 188 -1.13 16.27 -24.33
CA LYS A 188 -1.57 17.65 -24.50
C LYS A 188 -0.74 18.61 -23.64
N TRP A 189 -0.50 18.27 -22.38
CA TRP A 189 0.34 19.04 -21.46
C TRP A 189 1.72 19.34 -22.03
N ARG A 190 2.45 18.30 -22.47
CA ARG A 190 3.83 18.46 -22.99
C ARG A 190 3.92 19.24 -24.30
N ARG A 191 2.81 19.43 -25.03
CA ARG A 191 2.70 20.25 -26.22
C ARG A 191 2.39 21.73 -25.96
N GLY A 192 2.53 22.18 -24.71
CA GLY A 192 2.41 23.59 -24.36
C GLY A 192 1.01 23.98 -23.86
N TYR A 193 0.32 23.08 -23.20
CA TYR A 193 -0.93 23.37 -22.47
C TYR A 193 -0.74 23.18 -20.97
N ALA A 194 -1.57 23.86 -20.20
CA ALA A 194 -1.72 23.68 -18.75
C ALA A 194 -3.18 23.43 -18.39
N ILE A 195 -3.41 22.78 -17.26
CA ILE A 195 -4.73 22.59 -16.70
C ILE A 195 -5.03 23.77 -15.79
N SER A 196 -6.08 24.54 -16.12
CA SER A 196 -6.61 25.61 -15.29
C SER A 196 -7.81 25.10 -14.51
N ILE A 197 -7.82 25.36 -13.20
CA ILE A 197 -8.86 24.92 -12.28
C ILE A 197 -9.39 26.15 -11.55
N ASN A 198 -10.69 26.42 -11.73
CA ASN A 198 -11.40 27.53 -11.07
C ASN A 198 -12.71 27.00 -10.48
N GLY A 199 -12.70 26.76 -9.19
CA GLY A 199 -13.78 26.05 -8.50
C GLY A 199 -14.03 24.68 -9.14
N ASN A 200 -15.23 24.44 -9.64
CA ASN A 200 -15.63 23.20 -10.30
C ASN A 200 -15.30 23.17 -11.82
N SER A 201 -14.82 24.27 -12.37
CA SER A 201 -14.49 24.35 -13.79
C SER A 201 -13.03 23.95 -14.03
N ILE A 202 -12.82 22.97 -14.88
CA ILE A 202 -11.48 22.50 -15.29
C ILE A 202 -11.38 22.68 -16.80
N SER A 203 -10.31 23.32 -17.28
CA SER A 203 -10.09 23.59 -18.70
C SER A 203 -8.61 23.56 -19.08
N TRP A 204 -8.35 23.42 -20.37
CA TRP A 204 -7.01 23.58 -20.93
C TRP A 204 -6.76 25.02 -21.31
N VAL A 205 -5.58 25.53 -20.95
CA VAL A 205 -5.08 26.86 -21.34
C VAL A 205 -3.70 26.72 -21.96
N ALA A 206 -3.31 27.64 -22.86
CA ALA A 206 -1.97 27.65 -23.43
C ALA A 206 -0.90 27.93 -22.37
N SER A 207 0.25 27.28 -22.45
CA SER A 207 1.37 27.45 -21.52
C SER A 207 2.71 27.07 -22.18
N SER A 208 3.60 28.04 -22.32
CA SER A 208 4.96 27.80 -22.81
C SER A 208 5.90 27.07 -21.84
N LYS A 209 5.46 26.86 -20.58
CA LYS A 209 6.28 26.26 -19.50
C LYS A 209 6.28 24.73 -19.52
N ASN A 210 5.38 24.10 -20.28
CA ASN A 210 5.18 22.64 -20.25
C ASN A 210 5.81 21.98 -21.48
N ASN A 211 6.47 20.84 -21.22
CA ASN A 211 7.23 20.08 -22.20
C ASN A 211 7.35 18.61 -21.78
N SER A 212 8.17 17.83 -22.46
CA SER A 212 8.36 16.39 -22.20
C SER A 212 9.40 16.09 -21.11
N SER A 213 9.98 17.09 -20.42
CA SER A 213 10.95 16.83 -19.37
C SER A 213 10.32 16.12 -18.16
N TYR A 214 11.12 15.40 -17.40
CA TYR A 214 10.65 14.70 -16.20
C TYR A 214 10.12 15.67 -15.13
N GLU A 215 10.70 16.86 -15.02
CA GLU A 215 10.19 17.91 -14.12
C GLU A 215 8.80 18.39 -14.57
N SER A 216 8.56 18.52 -15.87
CA SER A 216 7.23 18.84 -16.40
C SER A 216 6.24 17.72 -16.15
N PHE A 217 6.66 16.45 -16.28
CA PHE A 217 5.86 15.28 -15.92
C PHE A 217 5.51 15.26 -14.42
N LYS A 218 6.44 15.54 -13.52
CA LYS A 218 6.15 15.62 -12.08
C LYS A 218 5.11 16.70 -11.77
N ARG A 219 5.24 17.90 -12.38
CA ARG A 219 4.24 18.96 -12.22
C ARG A 219 2.85 18.53 -12.69
N PHE A 220 2.76 17.82 -13.82
CA PHE A 220 1.51 17.24 -14.30
C PHE A 220 0.93 16.24 -13.28
N MET A 221 1.74 15.30 -12.79
CA MET A 221 1.28 14.31 -11.81
C MET A 221 0.80 14.94 -10.50
N ARG A 222 1.42 16.02 -10.03
CA ARG A 222 0.95 16.75 -8.84
C ARG A 222 -0.48 17.28 -9.01
N ILE A 223 -0.85 17.77 -10.20
CA ILE A 223 -2.24 18.18 -10.48
C ILE A 223 -3.15 16.96 -10.46
N VAL A 224 -2.73 15.85 -11.05
CA VAL A 224 -3.50 14.61 -11.03
C VAL A 224 -3.78 14.18 -9.58
N PHE A 225 -2.76 14.15 -8.72
CA PHE A 225 -2.89 13.76 -7.31
C PHE A 225 -3.80 14.70 -6.50
N ALA A 226 -3.80 15.99 -6.82
CA ALA A 226 -4.63 16.96 -6.11
C ALA A 226 -6.12 16.88 -6.47
N TYR A 227 -6.47 16.33 -7.66
CA TYR A 227 -7.83 16.41 -8.20
C TYR A 227 -8.41 15.06 -8.68
N SER A 228 -7.69 13.97 -8.47
CA SER A 228 -8.17 12.62 -8.70
C SER A 228 -8.21 11.83 -7.39
N GLY A 229 -8.68 10.59 -7.43
CA GLY A 229 -8.73 9.72 -6.26
C GLY A 229 -9.39 8.38 -6.55
N THR A 230 -9.69 7.63 -5.48
CA THR A 230 -10.28 6.28 -5.60
C THR A 230 -11.62 6.27 -6.34
N LEU A 231 -12.47 7.29 -6.16
CA LEU A 231 -13.76 7.37 -6.84
C LEU A 231 -13.58 7.48 -8.37
N ASN A 232 -12.69 8.37 -8.82
CA ASN A 232 -12.40 8.54 -10.25
C ASN A 232 -11.78 7.28 -10.84
N MET A 233 -10.88 6.62 -10.10
CA MET A 233 -10.24 5.39 -10.51
C MET A 233 -11.23 4.23 -10.62
N ASP A 234 -12.13 4.06 -9.64
CA ASP A 234 -13.16 3.02 -9.66
C ASP A 234 -14.13 3.22 -10.83
N ASN A 235 -14.65 4.43 -11.00
CA ASN A 235 -15.58 4.78 -12.09
C ASN A 235 -14.97 4.58 -13.49
N SER A 236 -13.64 4.71 -13.63
CA SER A 236 -12.92 4.50 -14.89
C SER A 236 -12.40 3.07 -15.08
N SER A 237 -12.70 2.15 -14.15
CA SER A 237 -12.22 0.77 -14.15
C SER A 237 -13.34 -0.21 -14.55
N LYS A 238 -12.94 -1.39 -15.07
CA LYS A 238 -13.86 -2.48 -15.41
C LYS A 238 -13.80 -3.61 -14.40
N LYS A 239 -14.94 -4.12 -13.95
CA LYS A 239 -15.01 -5.35 -13.16
C LYS A 239 -14.44 -6.52 -13.96
N ILE A 240 -13.66 -7.36 -13.30
CA ILE A 240 -13.10 -8.58 -13.88
C ILE A 240 -13.23 -9.74 -12.89
N LYS A 241 -13.16 -10.97 -13.41
CA LYS A 241 -13.06 -12.18 -12.58
C LYS A 241 -11.62 -12.39 -12.13
N LEU A 242 -11.41 -13.07 -10.99
CA LEU A 242 -10.08 -13.37 -10.46
C LEU A 242 -9.25 -14.19 -11.44
N SER A 243 -9.87 -15.13 -12.16
CA SER A 243 -9.22 -15.92 -13.21
C SER A 243 -8.63 -15.09 -14.36
N GLU A 244 -9.18 -13.89 -14.62
CA GLU A 244 -8.70 -12.96 -15.65
C GLU A 244 -7.64 -11.98 -15.15
N ALA A 245 -7.31 -12.03 -13.84
CA ALA A 245 -6.42 -11.07 -13.21
C ALA A 245 -5.03 -11.05 -13.84
N LYS A 246 -4.50 -9.84 -14.03
CA LYS A 246 -3.17 -9.53 -14.58
C LYS A 246 -2.42 -8.58 -13.67
N VAL A 247 -1.12 -8.51 -13.83
CA VAL A 247 -0.30 -7.47 -13.19
C VAL A 247 -0.80 -6.09 -13.62
N GLY A 248 -1.04 -5.24 -12.64
CA GLY A 248 -1.63 -3.91 -12.82
C GLY A 248 -3.12 -3.83 -12.51
N ASP A 249 -3.86 -4.97 -12.48
CA ASP A 249 -5.24 -4.96 -12.00
C ASP A 249 -5.25 -4.60 -10.49
N ILE A 250 -6.38 -4.10 -10.02
CA ILE A 250 -6.51 -3.50 -8.69
C ILE A 250 -7.70 -4.09 -7.92
N PHE A 251 -7.55 -4.20 -6.61
CA PHE A 251 -8.69 -4.29 -5.71
C PHE A 251 -8.97 -2.87 -5.20
N ILE A 252 -10.18 -2.38 -5.39
CA ILE A 252 -10.55 -1.00 -5.10
C ILE A 252 -11.91 -0.89 -4.44
N ARG A 253 -12.00 0.05 -3.49
CA ARG A 253 -13.24 0.66 -3.02
C ARG A 253 -13.17 2.14 -3.32
N GLY A 254 -14.02 2.61 -4.24
CA GLY A 254 -14.13 4.04 -4.57
C GLY A 254 -14.83 4.84 -3.48
N GLY A 255 -14.50 6.12 -3.37
CA GLY A 255 -15.16 7.06 -2.46
C GLY A 255 -14.38 7.35 -1.18
N SER A 256 -15.11 7.74 -0.13
CA SER A 256 -14.55 8.07 1.19
C SER A 256 -15.42 7.41 2.29
N PRO A 257 -14.86 6.53 3.14
CA PRO A 257 -13.50 6.03 3.05
C PRO A 257 -13.30 5.12 1.83
N GLY A 258 -12.20 5.32 1.10
CA GLY A 258 -11.83 4.51 -0.06
C GLY A 258 -10.40 4.03 0.04
N HIS A 259 -10.09 2.93 -0.67
CA HIS A 259 -8.72 2.42 -0.75
C HIS A 259 -8.52 1.59 -2.01
N VAL A 260 -7.25 1.42 -2.39
CA VAL A 260 -6.85 0.61 -3.54
C VAL A 260 -5.50 -0.05 -3.33
N VAL A 261 -5.40 -1.31 -3.76
CA VAL A 261 -4.15 -2.05 -3.86
C VAL A 261 -3.97 -2.57 -5.28
N MET A 262 -2.73 -2.70 -5.74
CA MET A 262 -2.39 -3.17 -7.08
C MET A 262 -1.81 -4.59 -7.03
N ILE A 263 -2.17 -5.43 -7.99
CA ILE A 263 -1.45 -6.68 -8.25
C ILE A 263 -0.10 -6.34 -8.88
N ALA A 264 0.97 -6.47 -8.09
CA ALA A 264 2.34 -6.11 -8.50
C ALA A 264 3.08 -7.23 -9.23
N ASP A 265 2.78 -8.48 -8.91
CA ASP A 265 3.32 -9.66 -9.62
C ASP A 265 2.36 -10.85 -9.52
N ILE A 266 2.54 -11.83 -10.42
CA ILE A 266 1.76 -13.07 -10.47
C ILE A 266 2.68 -14.24 -10.78
N CYS A 267 2.50 -15.33 -10.04
CA CYS A 267 3.05 -16.65 -10.38
C CYS A 267 1.91 -17.67 -10.48
N LYS A 268 2.19 -18.84 -11.05
CA LYS A 268 1.24 -19.95 -11.16
C LYS A 268 1.93 -21.29 -10.97
N ASN A 269 1.20 -22.26 -10.45
CA ASN A 269 1.65 -23.66 -10.34
C ASN A 269 1.38 -24.45 -11.63
N LEU A 270 1.67 -25.72 -11.63
CA LEU A 270 1.47 -26.61 -12.78
C LEU A 270 -0.01 -26.83 -13.11
N GLU A 271 -0.90 -26.74 -12.13
CA GLU A 271 -2.35 -26.84 -12.30
C GLU A 271 -2.97 -25.53 -12.85
N GLY A 272 -2.16 -24.47 -12.97
CA GLY A 272 -2.59 -23.15 -13.43
C GLY A 272 -3.15 -22.25 -12.35
N LYS A 273 -3.22 -22.69 -11.08
CA LYS A 273 -3.62 -21.85 -9.93
C LYS A 273 -2.61 -20.73 -9.73
N LYS A 274 -3.10 -19.53 -9.52
CA LYS A 274 -2.27 -18.33 -9.39
C LYS A 274 -2.00 -17.95 -7.94
N ALA A 275 -0.92 -17.21 -7.74
CA ALA A 275 -0.68 -16.45 -6.54
C ALA A 275 -0.23 -15.03 -6.92
N TYR A 276 -0.57 -14.06 -6.09
CA TYR A 276 -0.48 -12.64 -6.36
C TYR A 276 0.37 -11.93 -5.31
N LEU A 277 1.24 -11.01 -5.72
CA LEU A 277 1.81 -10.00 -4.83
C LEU A 277 0.97 -8.74 -4.91
N LEU A 278 0.55 -8.21 -3.77
CA LEU A 278 -0.17 -6.96 -3.67
C LEU A 278 0.74 -5.83 -3.21
N ALA A 279 0.50 -4.61 -3.72
CA ALA A 279 1.26 -3.43 -3.35
C ALA A 279 0.35 -2.21 -3.25
N GLN A 280 0.71 -1.25 -2.39
CA GLN A 280 -0.07 -0.04 -2.12
C GLN A 280 0.81 1.16 -1.77
N GLY A 281 0.28 2.38 -1.95
CA GLY A 281 0.48 3.53 -1.09
C GLY A 281 -0.68 3.63 -0.09
N TYR A 282 -0.64 4.58 0.86
CA TYR A 282 -1.71 4.74 1.85
C TYR A 282 -1.87 6.22 2.25
N MET A 283 -2.70 6.48 3.26
CA MET A 283 -2.88 7.81 3.86
C MET A 283 -2.28 7.85 5.26
N PRO A 284 -1.53 8.90 5.63
CA PRO A 284 -1.03 9.99 4.78
C PRO A 284 -0.17 9.49 3.61
N ALA A 285 0.12 10.34 2.61
CA ALA A 285 0.96 10.01 1.48
C ALA A 285 2.27 9.37 1.92
N GLN A 286 2.59 8.22 1.36
CA GLN A 286 3.70 7.37 1.79
C GLN A 286 4.28 6.59 0.63
N GLU A 287 5.44 6.00 0.85
CA GLU A 287 6.13 5.20 -0.13
C GLU A 287 5.31 3.97 -0.55
N PHE A 288 5.41 3.63 -1.83
CA PHE A 288 4.74 2.46 -2.41
C PHE A 288 5.42 1.18 -1.94
N GLN A 289 4.66 0.23 -1.43
CA GLN A 289 5.17 -0.94 -0.70
C GLN A 289 4.48 -2.23 -1.11
N VAL A 290 5.20 -3.35 -1.06
CA VAL A 290 4.65 -4.70 -1.19
C VAL A 290 4.09 -5.13 0.15
N LEU A 291 2.86 -5.61 0.15
CA LEU A 291 2.14 -6.02 1.34
C LEU A 291 2.54 -7.42 1.81
N LYS A 292 2.47 -7.64 3.12
CA LYS A 292 2.38 -8.98 3.71
C LYS A 292 1.04 -9.62 3.36
N ASN A 293 0.98 -10.93 3.43
CA ASN A 293 -0.28 -11.66 3.41
C ASN A 293 -0.71 -11.95 4.87
N PRO A 294 -1.87 -11.46 5.33
CA PRO A 294 -2.32 -11.70 6.70
C PRO A 294 -2.58 -13.17 7.06
N LEU A 295 -2.73 -14.02 6.05
CA LEU A 295 -2.92 -15.47 6.26
C LEU A 295 -1.60 -16.24 6.43
N HIS A 296 -0.46 -15.62 6.09
CA HIS A 296 0.84 -16.28 6.05
C HIS A 296 1.94 -15.33 6.54
N GLU A 297 2.51 -15.59 7.71
CA GLU A 297 3.45 -14.67 8.35
C GLU A 297 4.70 -14.37 7.51
N GLU A 298 5.30 -15.41 6.91
CA GLU A 298 6.54 -15.32 6.15
C GLU A 298 6.34 -15.27 4.63
N ASN A 299 5.13 -15.56 4.14
CA ASN A 299 4.83 -15.70 2.73
C ASN A 299 3.94 -14.55 2.23
N PRO A 300 4.46 -13.64 1.38
CA PRO A 300 3.70 -12.48 0.92
C PRO A 300 2.71 -12.78 -0.22
N TRP A 301 2.69 -14.02 -0.73
CA TRP A 301 1.84 -14.38 -1.86
C TRP A 301 0.41 -14.67 -1.40
N TYR A 302 -0.57 -14.05 -2.06
CA TYR A 302 -1.99 -14.28 -1.90
C TYR A 302 -2.42 -15.36 -2.90
N TYR A 303 -2.80 -16.54 -2.42
CA TYR A 303 -3.15 -17.68 -3.28
C TYR A 303 -4.59 -17.56 -3.79
N GLU A 304 -4.80 -17.91 -5.06
CA GLU A 304 -6.09 -17.78 -5.75
C GLU A 304 -7.24 -18.51 -5.03
N ASP A 305 -6.98 -19.68 -4.48
CA ASP A 305 -7.93 -20.51 -3.75
C ASP A 305 -8.18 -20.05 -2.30
N GLU A 306 -7.33 -19.21 -1.76
CA GLU A 306 -7.48 -18.58 -0.44
C GLU A 306 -8.16 -17.21 -0.50
N ILE A 307 -8.26 -16.60 -1.68
CA ILE A 307 -8.93 -15.32 -1.84
C ILE A 307 -10.42 -15.51 -1.66
N LYS A 308 -10.91 -15.09 -0.48
CA LYS A 308 -12.31 -15.02 -0.09
C LYS A 308 -12.68 -13.58 0.18
N TYR A 309 -13.95 -13.24 0.01
CA TYR A 309 -14.43 -11.90 0.32
C TYR A 309 -15.12 -11.85 1.68
N PRO A 310 -14.89 -10.77 2.47
CA PRO A 310 -13.99 -9.65 2.15
C PRO A 310 -12.52 -10.07 2.09
N LEU A 311 -11.82 -9.73 0.98
CA LEU A 311 -10.38 -9.93 0.88
C LEU A 311 -9.68 -9.03 1.89
N ARG A 312 -8.96 -9.63 2.82
CA ARG A 312 -8.19 -8.92 3.85
C ARG A 312 -6.77 -8.67 3.40
N THR A 313 -6.32 -7.43 3.54
CA THR A 313 -4.93 -7.02 3.50
C THR A 313 -4.52 -6.53 4.90
N PRO A 314 -3.24 -6.29 5.19
CA PRO A 314 -2.82 -5.87 6.53
C PRO A 314 -3.53 -4.62 7.07
N GLU A 315 -4.02 -3.74 6.18
CA GLU A 315 -4.55 -2.43 6.56
C GLU A 315 -5.95 -2.13 5.99
N TYR A 316 -6.50 -3.00 5.15
CA TYR A 316 -7.81 -2.76 4.54
C TYR A 316 -8.50 -4.08 4.14
N SER A 317 -9.83 -4.02 3.96
CA SER A 317 -10.63 -5.14 3.46
C SER A 317 -11.43 -4.72 2.23
N PHE A 318 -11.51 -5.61 1.24
CA PHE A 318 -12.18 -5.38 -0.04
C PHE A 318 -13.32 -6.37 -0.22
N GLU A 319 -14.51 -5.84 -0.50
CA GLU A 319 -15.72 -6.62 -0.74
C GLU A 319 -15.71 -7.31 -2.11
N GLU A 320 -16.60 -8.25 -2.31
CA GLU A 320 -16.80 -8.89 -3.59
C GLU A 320 -17.11 -7.86 -4.70
N GLY A 321 -16.52 -8.07 -5.88
CA GLY A 321 -16.63 -7.13 -7.00
C GLY A 321 -15.69 -5.94 -6.93
N SER A 322 -14.76 -5.90 -5.94
CA SER A 322 -13.70 -4.89 -5.85
C SER A 322 -12.58 -5.08 -6.87
N LEU A 323 -12.41 -6.28 -7.44
CA LEU A 323 -11.35 -6.53 -8.44
C LEU A 323 -11.71 -5.87 -9.77
N ARG A 324 -10.82 -4.99 -10.22
CA ARG A 324 -11.01 -4.13 -11.40
C ARG A 324 -9.79 -4.11 -12.29
N ARG A 325 -10.02 -3.89 -13.59
CA ARG A 325 -8.98 -3.49 -14.55
C ARG A 325 -9.04 -2.01 -14.78
N TYR A 326 -7.99 -1.32 -14.35
CA TYR A 326 -7.90 0.14 -14.48
C TYR A 326 -7.35 0.56 -15.86
N ARG A 327 -6.40 -0.22 -16.46
CA ARG A 327 -5.72 0.09 -17.74
C ARG A 327 -5.62 -1.13 -18.67
#